data_2d88ca29b4b328a2110a7bbbe6992047
#
_entry.id   2d88ca29b4b328a2110a7bbbe6992047
#
_cell.length_a   1.000
_cell.length_b   1.000
_cell.length_c   1.000
_cell.angle_alpha   90.00
_cell.angle_beta   90.00
_cell.angle_gamma   90.00
#
_symmetry.space_group_name_H-M   'P 1'
#
loop_
_entity.id
_entity.type
_entity.pdbx_description
1 polymer ?
#
loop_
_entity_poly.entity_id
_entity_poly.type
_entity_poly.pdbx_seq_one_letter_code
_entity_poly.pdbx_strand_id
1 'polypeptide(L)'
;MPEIDLRDYARARAADAAGEPVLAAPGYARALSAVPDDKVLAMRAYRQGLAAGDYALANRAAATLVGAKAAPPDTDILAFAMALHGRDRLGAEKALERMSKAQLDFLVPVLAAWLAIDRGEDPLPLLDTARGNPLAARFTNRHRALLLIATGKPDQGLFALAAARGTEDAPDVRIDAGIALLRTGRKREADRVFGDFAGATQAWRKREAKAGKPDAAFGAAHAFLNLAGDLGGEEMAPLSILLTRAALLLDPQEERARLLLAEALSKSGATDLALQTLAGIRADGPFARGAAAGRISALSRADRLPEALAEAKALAAAGNASAQEVTVYGELLFKAERYGDAAEAFGRALGKSDGDGGWELNYLHGAALDRAGKWDAALPALQRAVQLAPDEPEALTWLGNAQAERGVDLPGAQALLERARRLKPEDPEVIDSLGRAYYADGDLQKALPLLEKAVQLDPGGTRPNEHLGDLYWKIGRRMEARYAWRAAEVAAEAEDAERIKGKLANGLN
;
A
#
# COMPACT_ATOMS: atom_id res chain seq x y z
N MET A 1 -5.14 34.80 -29.81
CA MET A 1 -4.95 33.47 -29.21
C MET A 1 -6.14 33.22 -28.34
N PRO A 2 -6.77 32.06 -28.33
CA PRO A 2 -7.81 31.79 -27.35
C PRO A 2 -7.21 31.91 -25.95
N GLU A 3 -7.81 32.74 -25.11
CA GLU A 3 -7.40 32.89 -23.72
C GLU A 3 -7.87 31.68 -22.89
N ILE A 4 -7.09 31.30 -21.88
CA ILE A 4 -7.51 30.27 -20.92
C ILE A 4 -8.74 30.80 -20.18
N ASP A 5 -9.83 30.03 -20.17
CA ASP A 5 -10.93 30.30 -19.24
C ASP A 5 -10.45 30.02 -17.80
N LEU A 6 -10.16 31.10 -17.09
CA LEU A 6 -9.63 31.03 -15.72
C LEU A 6 -10.58 30.32 -14.74
N ARG A 7 -11.89 30.38 -14.98
CA ARG A 7 -12.88 29.69 -14.12
C ARG A 7 -12.81 28.18 -14.33
N ASP A 8 -12.76 27.72 -15.58
CA ASP A 8 -12.59 26.32 -15.92
C ASP A 8 -11.26 25.77 -15.43
N TYR A 9 -10.20 26.53 -15.60
CA TYR A 9 -8.89 26.16 -15.09
C TYR A 9 -8.85 26.07 -13.56
N ALA A 10 -9.46 27.04 -12.85
CA ALA A 10 -9.56 27.02 -11.39
C ALA A 10 -10.37 25.80 -10.89
N ARG A 11 -11.48 25.46 -11.57
CA ARG A 11 -12.24 24.24 -11.26
C ARG A 11 -11.42 22.97 -11.48
N ALA A 12 -10.69 22.89 -12.58
CA ALA A 12 -9.80 21.75 -12.84
C ALA A 12 -8.72 21.62 -11.74
N ARG A 13 -8.16 22.76 -11.30
CA ARG A 13 -7.19 22.78 -10.21
C ARG A 13 -7.78 22.36 -8.86
N ALA A 14 -9.02 22.77 -8.58
CA ALA A 14 -9.72 22.35 -7.36
C ALA A 14 -10.01 20.85 -7.38
N ALA A 15 -10.50 20.33 -8.51
CA ALA A 15 -10.74 18.90 -8.69
C ALA A 15 -9.44 18.06 -8.60
N ASP A 16 -8.35 18.54 -9.19
CA ASP A 16 -7.02 17.94 -9.09
C ASP A 16 -6.56 17.85 -7.62
N ALA A 17 -6.69 18.96 -6.88
CA ALA A 17 -6.35 19.00 -5.46
C ALA A 17 -7.25 18.12 -4.57
N ALA A 18 -8.49 17.90 -5.00
CA ALA A 18 -9.45 17.02 -4.33
C ALA A 18 -9.31 15.53 -4.71
N GLY A 19 -8.35 15.16 -5.59
CA GLY A 19 -8.19 13.79 -6.04
C GLY A 19 -9.29 13.32 -7.01
N GLU A 20 -9.87 14.23 -7.80
CA GLU A 20 -10.98 13.97 -8.73
C GLU A 20 -10.51 14.08 -10.21
N PRO A 21 -9.69 13.13 -10.70
CA PRO A 21 -9.07 13.25 -12.01
C PRO A 21 -10.08 13.27 -13.17
N VAL A 22 -11.21 12.59 -13.02
CA VAL A 22 -12.29 12.56 -14.04
C VAL A 22 -12.90 13.96 -14.23
N LEU A 23 -12.97 14.76 -13.17
CA LEU A 23 -13.44 16.15 -13.22
C LEU A 23 -12.33 17.12 -13.62
N ALA A 24 -11.09 16.85 -13.27
CA ALA A 24 -9.94 17.69 -13.59
C ALA A 24 -9.52 17.61 -15.06
N ALA A 25 -9.48 16.40 -15.65
CA ALA A 25 -8.96 16.15 -17.00
C ALA A 25 -9.63 16.99 -18.09
N PRO A 26 -10.97 17.14 -18.18
CA PRO A 26 -11.61 17.96 -19.22
C PRO A 26 -11.22 19.45 -19.15
N GLY A 27 -11.03 20.01 -17.96
CA GLY A 27 -10.60 21.39 -17.79
C GLY A 27 -9.15 21.60 -18.24
N TYR A 28 -8.25 20.67 -17.89
CA TYR A 28 -6.88 20.69 -18.40
C TYR A 28 -6.81 20.47 -19.91
N ALA A 29 -7.70 19.67 -20.48
CA ALA A 29 -7.79 19.47 -21.92
C ALA A 29 -8.12 20.79 -22.66
N ARG A 30 -9.09 21.57 -22.14
CA ARG A 30 -9.43 22.88 -22.69
C ARG A 30 -8.31 23.89 -22.50
N ALA A 31 -7.70 23.95 -21.32
CA ALA A 31 -6.60 24.85 -21.05
C ALA A 31 -5.38 24.57 -21.97
N LEU A 32 -5.02 23.30 -22.16
CA LEU A 32 -3.93 22.90 -23.06
C LEU A 32 -4.27 23.22 -24.53
N SER A 33 -5.55 23.12 -24.91
CA SER A 33 -5.96 23.52 -26.28
C SER A 33 -5.86 25.03 -26.51
N ALA A 34 -6.04 25.85 -25.45
CA ALA A 34 -5.88 27.30 -25.53
C ALA A 34 -4.39 27.72 -25.56
N VAL A 35 -3.51 26.99 -24.82
CA VAL A 35 -2.06 27.25 -24.78
C VAL A 35 -1.30 25.92 -25.03
N PRO A 36 -1.18 25.50 -26.31
CA PRO A 36 -0.67 24.17 -26.68
C PRO A 36 0.79 23.91 -26.30
N ASP A 37 1.60 24.97 -26.13
CA ASP A 37 3.04 24.84 -25.87
C ASP A 37 3.40 24.95 -24.38
N ASP A 38 2.41 25.13 -23.48
CA ASP A 38 2.67 25.25 -22.04
C ASP A 38 2.98 23.87 -21.44
N LYS A 39 4.26 23.68 -21.10
CA LYS A 39 4.74 22.42 -20.51
C LYS A 39 4.16 22.10 -19.12
N VAL A 40 3.77 23.12 -18.34
CA VAL A 40 3.20 22.92 -16.99
C VAL A 40 1.76 22.41 -17.13
N LEU A 41 0.97 23.03 -18.01
CA LEU A 41 -0.36 22.55 -18.37
C LEU A 41 -0.31 21.15 -18.99
N ALA A 42 0.64 20.93 -19.92
CA ALA A 42 0.83 19.63 -20.55
C ALA A 42 1.17 18.54 -19.51
N MET A 43 2.01 18.80 -18.51
CA MET A 43 2.33 17.85 -17.46
C MET A 43 1.07 17.51 -16.63
N ARG A 44 0.26 18.49 -16.25
CA ARG A 44 -0.99 18.28 -15.52
C ARG A 44 -1.99 17.50 -16.35
N ALA A 45 -2.19 17.91 -17.61
CA ALA A 45 -3.07 17.22 -18.57
C ALA A 45 -2.64 15.77 -18.80
N TYR A 46 -1.33 15.51 -18.86
CA TYR A 46 -0.77 14.17 -18.99
C TYR A 46 -1.11 13.31 -17.75
N ARG A 47 -0.82 13.79 -16.56
CA ARG A 47 -1.05 13.05 -15.32
C ARG A 47 -2.54 12.83 -15.06
N GLN A 48 -3.37 13.86 -15.21
CA GLN A 48 -4.82 13.76 -14.99
C GLN A 48 -5.52 12.97 -16.10
N GLY A 49 -5.06 13.07 -17.33
CA GLY A 49 -5.53 12.24 -18.43
C GLY A 49 -5.28 10.75 -18.18
N LEU A 50 -4.08 10.39 -17.74
CA LEU A 50 -3.76 9.00 -17.35
C LEU A 50 -4.62 8.54 -16.18
N ALA A 51 -4.70 9.31 -15.11
CA ALA A 51 -5.49 8.93 -13.94
C ALA A 51 -6.98 8.75 -14.29
N ALA A 52 -7.55 9.63 -15.10
CA ALA A 52 -8.92 9.53 -15.59
C ALA A 52 -9.15 8.42 -16.64
N GLY A 53 -8.08 7.93 -17.30
CA GLY A 53 -8.18 7.01 -18.43
C GLY A 53 -8.48 7.70 -19.76
N ASP A 54 -8.29 9.01 -19.85
CA ASP A 54 -8.36 9.77 -21.11
C ASP A 54 -7.02 9.67 -21.86
N TYR A 55 -6.86 8.57 -22.59
CA TYR A 55 -5.66 8.31 -23.40
C TYR A 55 -5.45 9.35 -24.51
N ALA A 56 -6.53 9.94 -25.05
CA ALA A 56 -6.42 10.96 -26.08
C ALA A 56 -5.79 12.24 -25.52
N LEU A 57 -6.23 12.68 -24.34
CA LEU A 57 -5.63 13.80 -23.63
C LEU A 57 -4.18 13.50 -23.24
N ALA A 58 -3.92 12.34 -22.64
CA ALA A 58 -2.59 11.94 -22.21
C ALA A 58 -1.60 11.92 -23.38
N ASN A 59 -2.00 11.39 -24.54
CA ASN A 59 -1.16 11.33 -25.74
C ASN A 59 -0.88 12.73 -26.32
N ARG A 60 -1.87 13.61 -26.39
CA ARG A 60 -1.66 15.00 -26.83
C ARG A 60 -0.71 15.75 -25.92
N ALA A 61 -0.93 15.61 -24.62
CA ALA A 61 -0.07 16.24 -23.61
C ALA A 61 1.37 15.70 -23.67
N ALA A 62 1.55 14.39 -23.84
CA ALA A 62 2.84 13.76 -24.05
C ALA A 62 3.56 14.34 -25.29
N ALA A 63 2.85 14.54 -26.42
CA ALA A 63 3.43 15.14 -27.61
C ALA A 63 3.95 16.58 -27.35
N THR A 64 3.20 17.40 -26.63
CA THR A 64 3.64 18.73 -26.19
C THR A 64 4.91 18.65 -25.32
N LEU A 65 4.93 17.72 -24.35
CA LEU A 65 6.08 17.54 -23.45
C LEU A 65 7.33 17.07 -24.20
N VAL A 66 7.18 16.18 -25.19
CA VAL A 66 8.28 15.72 -26.06
C VAL A 66 8.83 16.90 -26.88
N GLY A 67 7.96 17.68 -27.51
CA GLY A 67 8.35 18.88 -28.29
C GLY A 67 9.10 19.90 -27.42
N ALA A 68 8.69 20.10 -26.17
CA ALA A 68 9.31 20.97 -25.20
C ALA A 68 10.56 20.38 -24.48
N LYS A 69 10.98 19.16 -24.86
CA LYS A 69 12.06 18.40 -24.18
C LYS A 69 11.87 18.27 -22.67
N ALA A 70 10.61 18.17 -22.22
CA ALA A 70 10.19 18.07 -20.85
C ALA A 70 9.40 16.77 -20.56
N ALA A 71 9.41 15.84 -21.50
CA ALA A 71 8.69 14.57 -21.36
C ALA A 71 9.32 13.70 -20.27
N PRO A 72 8.50 13.15 -19.35
CA PRO A 72 8.99 12.13 -18.43
C PRO A 72 9.43 10.87 -19.20
N PRO A 73 10.36 10.07 -18.62
CA PRO A 73 10.85 8.85 -19.28
C PRO A 73 9.76 7.81 -19.57
N ASP A 74 8.65 7.90 -18.86
CA ASP A 74 7.50 6.99 -18.96
C ASP A 74 6.57 7.25 -20.17
N THR A 75 6.74 8.38 -20.89
CA THR A 75 5.91 8.70 -22.06
C THR A 75 6.08 7.71 -23.20
N ASP A 76 7.25 7.07 -23.32
CA ASP A 76 7.48 6.06 -24.36
C ASP A 76 6.75 4.74 -24.08
N ILE A 77 6.44 4.41 -22.83
CA ILE A 77 5.54 3.30 -22.47
C ILE A 77 4.14 3.57 -23.01
N LEU A 78 3.60 4.77 -22.80
CA LEU A 78 2.30 5.14 -23.34
C LEU A 78 2.31 5.08 -24.87
N ALA A 79 3.33 5.64 -25.50
CA ALA A 79 3.48 5.63 -26.95
C ALA A 79 3.54 4.19 -27.50
N PHE A 80 4.26 3.29 -26.85
CA PHE A 80 4.33 1.87 -27.18
C PHE A 80 2.96 1.21 -27.08
N ALA A 81 2.28 1.38 -25.93
CA ALA A 81 0.97 0.78 -25.70
C ALA A 81 -0.10 1.29 -26.68
N MET A 82 -0.10 2.59 -26.98
CA MET A 82 -1.01 3.20 -27.95
C MET A 82 -0.75 2.67 -29.38
N ALA A 83 0.51 2.57 -29.78
CA ALA A 83 0.89 2.02 -31.08
C ALA A 83 0.46 0.54 -31.20
N LEU A 84 0.71 -0.25 -30.17
CA LEU A 84 0.34 -1.66 -30.17
C LEU A 84 -1.18 -1.86 -30.21
N HIS A 85 -1.93 -1.08 -29.41
CA HIS A 85 -3.40 -1.07 -29.42
C HIS A 85 -3.96 -0.67 -30.80
N GLY A 86 -3.35 0.35 -31.43
CA GLY A 86 -3.70 0.81 -32.79
C GLY A 86 -3.19 -0.09 -33.91
N ARG A 87 -2.48 -1.19 -33.61
CA ARG A 87 -1.81 -2.08 -34.58
C ARG A 87 -0.77 -1.36 -35.46
N ASP A 88 -0.22 -0.27 -34.94
CA ASP A 88 0.90 0.46 -35.57
C ASP A 88 2.24 -0.16 -35.13
N ARG A 89 2.65 -1.19 -35.89
CA ARG A 89 3.91 -1.90 -35.63
C ARG A 89 5.12 -0.97 -35.64
N LEU A 90 5.19 -0.10 -36.66
CA LEU A 90 6.32 0.81 -36.80
C LEU A 90 6.40 1.81 -35.65
N GLY A 91 5.24 2.31 -35.20
CA GLY A 91 5.14 3.16 -34.02
C GLY A 91 5.63 2.44 -32.73
N ALA A 92 5.26 1.18 -32.56
CA ALA A 92 5.72 0.36 -31.44
C ALA A 92 7.25 0.14 -31.46
N GLU A 93 7.83 -0.20 -32.61
CA GLU A 93 9.27 -0.36 -32.78
C GLU A 93 10.05 0.94 -32.53
N LYS A 94 9.55 2.09 -33.01
CA LYS A 94 10.14 3.41 -32.72
C LYS A 94 10.06 3.76 -31.23
N ALA A 95 8.98 3.40 -30.54
CA ALA A 95 8.88 3.60 -29.10
C ALA A 95 9.91 2.75 -28.34
N LEU A 96 10.08 1.48 -28.71
CA LEU A 96 11.13 0.63 -28.14
C LEU A 96 12.55 1.16 -28.39
N GLU A 97 12.81 1.70 -29.57
CA GLU A 97 14.10 2.33 -29.88
C GLU A 97 14.39 3.53 -28.96
N ARG A 98 13.36 4.34 -28.63
CA ARG A 98 13.53 5.43 -27.66
C ARG A 98 13.70 4.91 -26.25
N MET A 99 12.91 3.92 -25.82
CA MET A 99 13.04 3.28 -24.52
C MET A 99 14.42 2.67 -24.29
N SER A 100 15.06 2.11 -25.34
CA SER A 100 16.41 1.53 -25.24
C SER A 100 17.50 2.54 -24.89
N LYS A 101 17.21 3.83 -25.02
CA LYS A 101 18.12 4.95 -24.74
C LYS A 101 17.73 5.70 -23.42
N ALA A 102 16.75 5.19 -22.67
CA ALA A 102 16.15 5.81 -21.50
C ALA A 102 16.27 4.92 -20.26
N GLN A 103 15.77 5.39 -19.11
CA GLN A 103 15.87 4.69 -17.82
C GLN A 103 15.09 3.35 -17.76
N LEU A 104 14.18 3.11 -18.69
CA LEU A 104 13.33 1.91 -18.73
C LEU A 104 13.80 0.91 -19.80
N ASP A 105 15.07 0.97 -20.21
CA ASP A 105 15.71 0.10 -21.19
C ASP A 105 15.64 -1.40 -20.81
N PHE A 106 15.60 -1.71 -19.53
CA PHE A 106 15.49 -3.07 -19.01
C PHE A 106 14.20 -3.81 -19.43
N LEU A 107 13.13 -3.09 -19.81
CA LEU A 107 11.90 -3.68 -20.34
C LEU A 107 12.02 -4.05 -21.84
N VAL A 108 12.92 -3.42 -22.57
CA VAL A 108 13.02 -3.54 -24.03
C VAL A 108 13.22 -4.99 -24.50
N PRO A 109 14.08 -5.83 -23.89
CA PRO A 109 14.22 -7.22 -24.30
C PRO A 109 12.93 -8.01 -24.25
N VAL A 110 12.11 -7.79 -23.20
CA VAL A 110 10.84 -8.48 -23.01
C VAL A 110 9.81 -8.00 -24.04
N LEU A 111 9.65 -6.70 -24.20
CA LEU A 111 8.68 -6.13 -25.14
C LEU A 111 9.02 -6.47 -26.60
N ALA A 112 10.31 -6.44 -26.95
CA ALA A 112 10.79 -6.86 -28.29
C ALA A 112 10.53 -8.35 -28.55
N ALA A 113 10.74 -9.22 -27.55
CA ALA A 113 10.48 -10.65 -27.66
C ALA A 113 8.97 -10.92 -27.89
N TRP A 114 8.08 -10.20 -27.25
CA TRP A 114 6.64 -10.32 -27.49
C TRP A 114 6.22 -9.79 -28.88
N LEU A 115 6.83 -8.69 -29.37
CA LEU A 115 6.60 -8.24 -30.75
C LEU A 115 7.08 -9.26 -31.79
N ALA A 116 8.14 -10.03 -31.51
CA ALA A 116 8.64 -11.08 -32.41
C ALA A 116 7.61 -12.20 -32.62
N ILE A 117 6.78 -12.53 -31.61
CA ILE A 117 5.69 -13.53 -31.75
C ILE A 117 4.71 -13.11 -32.84
N ASP A 118 4.29 -11.85 -32.88
CA ASP A 118 3.35 -11.34 -33.89
C ASP A 118 3.94 -11.34 -35.30
N ARG A 119 5.28 -11.44 -35.40
CA ARG A 119 6.01 -11.60 -36.66
C ARG A 119 6.24 -13.06 -37.05
N GLY A 120 5.93 -14.00 -36.15
CA GLY A 120 6.26 -15.42 -36.32
C GLY A 120 7.74 -15.73 -36.17
N GLU A 121 8.50 -14.85 -35.55
CA GLU A 121 9.93 -15.00 -35.25
C GLU A 121 10.17 -15.69 -33.89
N ASP A 122 11.36 -16.28 -33.70
CA ASP A 122 11.74 -16.85 -32.41
C ASP A 122 12.00 -15.72 -31.39
N PRO A 123 11.21 -15.62 -30.32
CA PRO A 123 11.36 -14.54 -29.34
C PRO A 123 12.52 -14.74 -28.38
N LEU A 124 13.02 -15.97 -28.19
CA LEU A 124 13.93 -16.31 -27.10
C LEU A 124 15.33 -15.63 -27.20
N PRO A 125 15.95 -15.49 -28.40
CA PRO A 125 17.22 -14.79 -28.52
C PRO A 125 17.16 -13.33 -28.05
N LEU A 126 16.01 -12.67 -28.18
CA LEU A 126 15.83 -11.27 -27.75
C LEU A 126 15.89 -11.12 -26.22
N LEU A 127 15.46 -12.13 -25.45
CA LEU A 127 15.59 -12.12 -24.00
C LEU A 127 17.07 -12.21 -23.56
N ASP A 128 17.92 -12.85 -24.36
CA ASP A 128 19.35 -13.02 -24.04
C ASP A 128 20.13 -11.71 -24.16
N THR A 129 19.59 -10.69 -24.81
CA THR A 129 20.18 -9.34 -24.89
C THR A 129 20.22 -8.64 -23.51
N ALA A 130 19.43 -9.12 -22.54
CA ALA A 130 19.40 -8.62 -21.16
C ALA A 130 20.56 -9.11 -20.29
N ARG A 131 21.47 -9.94 -20.83
CA ARG A 131 22.59 -10.51 -20.07
C ARG A 131 23.49 -9.41 -19.50
N GLY A 132 23.72 -9.44 -18.21
CA GLY A 132 24.55 -8.45 -17.50
C GLY A 132 23.76 -7.34 -16.77
N ASN A 133 22.46 -7.24 -17.00
CA ASN A 133 21.58 -6.35 -16.23
C ASN A 133 20.68 -7.18 -15.28
N PRO A 134 20.92 -7.17 -13.94
CA PRO A 134 20.16 -7.99 -13.00
C PRO A 134 18.67 -7.68 -12.99
N LEU A 135 18.28 -6.41 -13.16
CA LEU A 135 16.88 -5.99 -13.21
C LEU A 135 16.19 -6.54 -14.46
N ALA A 136 16.82 -6.39 -15.63
CA ALA A 136 16.32 -6.97 -16.88
C ALA A 136 16.24 -8.49 -16.82
N ALA A 137 17.20 -9.17 -16.18
CA ALA A 137 17.19 -10.63 -16.01
C ALA A 137 15.97 -11.12 -15.23
N ARG A 138 15.52 -10.40 -14.20
CA ARG A 138 14.31 -10.73 -13.43
C ARG A 138 13.06 -10.75 -14.33
N PHE A 139 12.87 -9.72 -15.14
CA PHE A 139 11.75 -9.64 -16.10
C PHE A 139 11.86 -10.70 -17.21
N THR A 140 13.03 -10.89 -17.79
CA THR A 140 13.22 -11.85 -18.88
C THR A 140 13.00 -13.29 -18.41
N ASN A 141 13.38 -13.66 -17.19
CA ASN A 141 13.15 -15.00 -16.65
C ASN A 141 11.65 -15.30 -16.49
N ARG A 142 10.86 -14.35 -15.97
CA ARG A 142 9.40 -14.48 -15.87
C ARG A 142 8.77 -14.64 -17.24
N HIS A 143 9.11 -13.78 -18.19
CA HIS A 143 8.52 -13.81 -19.54
C HIS A 143 9.03 -14.95 -20.41
N ARG A 144 10.19 -15.54 -20.14
CA ARG A 144 10.68 -16.74 -20.82
C ARG A 144 9.69 -17.90 -20.69
N ALA A 145 9.16 -18.13 -19.50
CA ALA A 145 8.15 -19.17 -19.26
C ALA A 145 6.87 -18.89 -20.09
N LEU A 146 6.38 -17.66 -20.06
CA LEU A 146 5.17 -17.26 -20.79
C LEU A 146 5.36 -17.37 -22.32
N LEU A 147 6.50 -16.93 -22.85
CA LEU A 147 6.85 -17.01 -24.27
C LEU A 147 6.96 -18.46 -24.76
N LEU A 148 7.56 -19.35 -23.96
CA LEU A 148 7.62 -20.79 -24.27
C LEU A 148 6.22 -21.40 -24.34
N ILE A 149 5.30 -21.05 -23.42
CA ILE A 149 3.91 -21.50 -23.44
C ILE A 149 3.21 -20.94 -24.70
N ALA A 150 3.34 -19.64 -24.97
CA ALA A 150 2.71 -18.97 -26.08
C ALA A 150 3.15 -19.55 -27.45
N THR A 151 4.42 -19.94 -27.57
CA THR A 151 5.02 -20.54 -28.78
C THR A 151 4.83 -22.06 -28.87
N GLY A 152 3.99 -22.66 -28.03
CA GLY A 152 3.62 -24.08 -28.12
C GLY A 152 4.61 -25.05 -27.47
N LYS A 153 5.49 -24.58 -26.59
CA LYS A 153 6.46 -25.37 -25.81
C LYS A 153 6.09 -25.39 -24.30
N PRO A 154 4.88 -25.84 -23.90
CA PRO A 154 4.37 -25.69 -22.54
C PRO A 154 5.23 -26.41 -21.49
N ASP A 155 5.77 -27.61 -21.80
CA ASP A 155 6.61 -28.34 -20.84
C ASP A 155 7.91 -27.61 -20.52
N GLN A 156 8.53 -26.98 -21.53
CA GLN A 156 9.71 -26.14 -21.32
C GLN A 156 9.35 -24.86 -20.55
N GLY A 157 8.18 -24.27 -20.82
CA GLY A 157 7.66 -23.13 -20.07
C GLY A 157 7.42 -23.46 -18.60
N LEU A 158 6.82 -24.62 -18.31
CA LEU A 158 6.60 -25.09 -16.93
C LEU A 158 7.91 -25.40 -16.19
N PHE A 159 8.89 -25.94 -16.92
CA PHE A 159 10.23 -26.15 -16.35
C PHE A 159 10.93 -24.81 -16.01
N ALA A 160 10.86 -23.84 -16.93
CA ALA A 160 11.38 -22.49 -16.69
C ALA A 160 10.68 -21.80 -15.51
N LEU A 161 9.37 -21.98 -15.39
CA LEU A 161 8.57 -21.47 -14.25
C LEU A 161 9.01 -22.10 -12.93
N ALA A 162 9.24 -23.42 -12.90
CA ALA A 162 9.71 -24.14 -11.73
C ALA A 162 11.13 -23.71 -11.30
N ALA A 163 12.01 -23.46 -12.27
CA ALA A 163 13.36 -22.96 -12.01
C ALA A 163 13.34 -21.52 -11.44
N ALA A 164 12.41 -20.68 -11.87
CA ALA A 164 12.22 -19.33 -11.34
C ALA A 164 11.66 -19.29 -9.91
N ARG A 165 10.97 -20.35 -9.46
CA ARG A 165 10.40 -20.46 -8.10
C ARG A 165 11.44 -20.47 -6.98
N GLY A 166 12.70 -20.74 -7.26
CA GLY A 166 13.77 -20.75 -6.26
C GLY A 166 14.13 -19.38 -5.68
N THR A 167 13.61 -18.29 -6.24
CA THR A 167 13.93 -16.92 -5.83
C THR A 167 12.79 -16.13 -5.26
N GLU A 168 11.53 -16.40 -5.66
CA GLU A 168 10.32 -15.78 -5.08
C GLU A 168 9.09 -16.62 -5.47
N ASP A 169 8.35 -17.08 -4.48
CA ASP A 169 7.05 -17.76 -4.66
C ASP A 169 5.97 -16.70 -4.98
N ALA A 170 6.15 -15.96 -6.08
CA ALA A 170 5.22 -14.91 -6.49
C ALA A 170 3.94 -15.56 -7.07
N PRO A 171 2.79 -15.45 -6.37
CA PRO A 171 1.51 -15.99 -6.84
C PRO A 171 1.15 -15.49 -8.26
N ASP A 172 1.57 -14.27 -8.58
CA ASP A 172 1.31 -13.59 -9.85
C ASP A 172 1.89 -14.32 -11.06
N VAL A 173 3.12 -14.83 -10.95
CA VAL A 173 3.78 -15.56 -12.06
C VAL A 173 3.05 -16.86 -12.38
N ARG A 174 2.49 -17.51 -11.34
CA ARG A 174 1.66 -18.73 -11.50
C ARG A 174 0.34 -18.40 -12.18
N ILE A 175 -0.28 -17.28 -11.82
CA ILE A 175 -1.53 -16.82 -12.43
C ILE A 175 -1.29 -16.53 -13.92
N ASP A 176 -0.27 -15.75 -14.25
CA ASP A 176 0.09 -15.39 -15.63
C ASP A 176 0.34 -16.64 -16.49
N ALA A 177 1.11 -17.60 -15.97
CA ALA A 177 1.37 -18.87 -16.67
C ALA A 177 0.10 -19.71 -16.84
N GLY A 178 -0.75 -19.77 -15.82
CA GLY A 178 -2.03 -20.46 -15.88
C GLY A 178 -2.98 -19.85 -16.92
N ILE A 179 -3.04 -18.52 -17.00
CA ILE A 179 -3.80 -17.79 -18.02
C ILE A 179 -3.25 -18.11 -19.42
N ALA A 180 -1.92 -18.02 -19.63
CA ALA A 180 -1.31 -18.35 -20.90
C ALA A 180 -1.60 -19.80 -21.36
N LEU A 181 -1.59 -20.77 -20.42
CA LEU A 181 -1.95 -22.16 -20.68
C LEU A 181 -3.43 -22.29 -21.06
N LEU A 182 -4.34 -21.60 -20.39
CA LEU A 182 -5.77 -21.62 -20.73
C LEU A 182 -5.99 -21.06 -22.16
N ARG A 183 -5.36 -19.91 -22.48
CA ARG A 183 -5.46 -19.24 -23.77
C ARG A 183 -4.84 -20.05 -24.93
N THR A 184 -3.88 -20.95 -24.61
CA THR A 184 -3.31 -21.89 -25.60
C THR A 184 -4.01 -23.26 -25.63
N GLY A 185 -5.12 -23.42 -24.89
CA GLY A 185 -5.92 -24.66 -24.86
C GLY A 185 -5.36 -25.77 -23.96
N ARG A 186 -4.32 -25.49 -23.17
CA ARG A 186 -3.63 -26.45 -22.29
C ARG A 186 -4.31 -26.53 -20.91
N LYS A 187 -5.57 -26.94 -20.88
CA LYS A 187 -6.41 -26.94 -19.65
C LYS A 187 -5.85 -27.78 -18.51
N ARG A 188 -5.33 -29.00 -18.82
CA ARG A 188 -4.79 -29.90 -17.80
C ARG A 188 -3.54 -29.32 -17.14
N GLU A 189 -2.69 -28.67 -17.91
CA GLU A 189 -1.49 -28.00 -17.43
C GLU A 189 -1.85 -26.76 -16.62
N ALA A 190 -2.84 -25.97 -17.05
CA ALA A 190 -3.37 -24.84 -16.30
C ALA A 190 -3.95 -25.27 -14.95
N ASP A 191 -4.71 -26.37 -14.90
CA ASP A 191 -5.27 -26.92 -13.65
C ASP A 191 -4.17 -27.32 -12.66
N ARG A 192 -3.05 -27.88 -13.15
CA ARG A 192 -1.88 -28.18 -12.30
C ARG A 192 -1.17 -26.92 -11.77
N VAL A 193 -1.09 -25.88 -12.58
CA VAL A 193 -0.45 -24.61 -12.19
C VAL A 193 -1.31 -23.86 -11.18
N PHE A 194 -2.63 -23.82 -11.38
CA PHE A 194 -3.53 -23.18 -10.43
C PHE A 194 -3.64 -23.97 -9.12
N GLY A 195 -3.61 -25.32 -9.19
CA GLY A 195 -3.80 -26.17 -8.02
C GLY A 195 -5.06 -25.77 -7.24
N ASP A 196 -4.90 -25.59 -5.92
CA ASP A 196 -5.96 -25.16 -5.01
C ASP A 196 -6.11 -23.61 -4.95
N PHE A 197 -5.64 -22.89 -5.96
CA PHE A 197 -5.74 -21.43 -5.98
C PHE A 197 -7.20 -20.98 -5.87
N ALA A 198 -7.54 -20.48 -4.68
CA ALA A 198 -8.88 -20.02 -4.37
C ALA A 198 -9.30 -18.88 -5.31
N GLY A 199 -10.48 -18.99 -5.91
CA GLY A 199 -11.02 -17.96 -6.80
C GLY A 199 -10.82 -18.21 -8.29
N ALA A 200 -9.91 -19.08 -8.74
CA ALA A 200 -9.84 -19.48 -10.14
C ALA A 200 -10.99 -20.43 -10.51
N THR A 201 -12.23 -19.94 -10.42
CA THR A 201 -13.44 -20.73 -10.64
C THR A 201 -13.52 -21.29 -12.06
N GLN A 202 -14.30 -22.36 -12.25
CA GLN A 202 -14.50 -22.92 -13.59
C GLN A 202 -15.10 -21.90 -14.58
N ALA A 203 -15.96 -21.00 -14.10
CA ALA A 203 -16.55 -19.94 -14.91
C ALA A 203 -15.49 -18.95 -15.38
N TRP A 204 -14.61 -18.52 -14.49
CA TRP A 204 -13.48 -17.65 -14.79
C TRP A 204 -12.51 -18.32 -15.78
N ARG A 205 -12.08 -19.57 -15.51
CA ARG A 205 -11.19 -20.33 -16.42
C ARG A 205 -11.78 -20.48 -17.84
N LYS A 206 -13.10 -20.68 -17.95
CA LYS A 206 -13.77 -20.75 -19.28
C LYS A 206 -13.74 -19.40 -20.03
N ARG A 207 -13.80 -18.29 -19.31
CA ARG A 207 -13.70 -16.95 -19.93
C ARG A 207 -12.28 -16.70 -20.41
N GLU A 208 -11.28 -16.95 -19.56
CA GLU A 208 -9.87 -16.79 -19.92
C GLU A 208 -9.48 -17.64 -21.14
N ALA A 209 -9.96 -18.86 -21.22
CA ALA A 209 -9.70 -19.73 -22.36
C ALA A 209 -10.28 -19.21 -23.69
N LYS A 210 -11.21 -18.24 -23.67
CA LYS A 210 -11.83 -17.62 -24.86
C LYS A 210 -11.19 -16.29 -25.24
N ALA A 211 -10.31 -15.73 -24.43
CA ALA A 211 -9.74 -14.39 -24.65
C ALA A 211 -8.71 -14.32 -25.79
N GLY A 212 -8.48 -15.39 -26.52
CA GLY A 212 -7.51 -15.45 -27.61
C GLY A 212 -6.14 -15.95 -27.15
N LYS A 213 -5.27 -16.27 -28.12
CA LYS A 213 -3.90 -16.69 -27.81
C LYS A 213 -3.07 -15.52 -27.30
N PRO A 214 -2.09 -15.79 -26.42
CA PRO A 214 -1.14 -14.76 -26.00
C PRO A 214 -0.39 -14.20 -27.23
N ASP A 215 -0.41 -12.89 -27.36
CA ASP A 215 0.23 -12.08 -28.41
C ASP A 215 1.09 -10.97 -27.78
N ALA A 216 1.56 -10.02 -28.60
CA ALA A 216 2.36 -8.90 -28.10
C ALA A 216 1.58 -8.02 -27.11
N ALA A 217 0.27 -7.85 -27.27
CA ALA A 217 -0.56 -7.07 -26.35
C ALA A 217 -0.65 -7.75 -24.98
N PHE A 218 -0.88 -9.08 -24.98
CA PHE A 218 -0.84 -9.88 -23.75
C PHE A 218 0.51 -9.74 -23.04
N GLY A 219 1.61 -9.95 -23.76
CA GLY A 219 2.95 -9.92 -23.15
C GLY A 219 3.34 -8.56 -22.61
N ALA A 220 3.01 -7.49 -23.33
CA ALA A 220 3.28 -6.13 -22.90
C ALA A 220 2.44 -5.76 -21.65
N ALA A 221 1.14 -6.12 -21.63
CA ALA A 221 0.29 -5.89 -20.46
C ALA A 221 0.87 -6.56 -19.21
N HIS A 222 1.26 -7.83 -19.31
CA HIS A 222 1.86 -8.56 -18.18
C HIS A 222 3.24 -8.01 -17.78
N ALA A 223 4.05 -7.52 -18.73
CA ALA A 223 5.33 -6.86 -18.40
C ALA A 223 5.11 -5.56 -17.60
N PHE A 224 4.12 -4.76 -17.99
CA PHE A 224 3.76 -3.54 -17.28
C PHE A 224 3.19 -3.84 -15.88
N LEU A 225 2.36 -4.89 -15.74
CA LEU A 225 1.81 -5.30 -14.46
C LEU A 225 2.87 -5.85 -13.51
N ASN A 226 3.84 -6.59 -14.01
CA ASN A 226 4.94 -7.08 -13.21
C ASN A 226 5.78 -5.92 -12.65
N LEU A 227 6.03 -4.89 -13.48
CA LEU A 227 6.71 -3.68 -13.00
C LEU A 227 5.84 -2.92 -12.00
N ALA A 228 4.55 -2.71 -12.30
CA ALA A 228 3.64 -1.99 -11.41
C ALA A 228 3.52 -2.66 -10.03
N GLY A 229 3.51 -4.00 -9.97
CA GLY A 229 3.47 -4.76 -8.72
C GLY A 229 4.75 -4.66 -7.89
N ASP A 230 5.89 -4.37 -8.54
CA ASP A 230 7.18 -4.18 -7.86
C ASP A 230 7.35 -2.73 -7.32
N LEU A 231 6.48 -1.79 -7.71
CA LEU A 231 6.54 -0.40 -7.28
C LEU A 231 5.84 -0.21 -5.93
N GLY A 232 6.60 0.23 -4.92
CA GLY A 232 6.09 0.63 -3.61
C GLY A 232 6.08 2.16 -3.46
N GLY A 233 5.47 2.65 -2.35
CA GLY A 233 5.50 4.08 -2.02
C GLY A 233 4.48 4.94 -2.79
N GLU A 234 4.16 6.10 -2.22
CA GLU A 234 3.23 7.07 -2.81
C GLU A 234 3.87 7.82 -3.98
N GLU A 235 5.16 8.06 -3.92
CA GLU A 235 5.95 8.73 -4.97
C GLU A 235 5.95 7.95 -6.30
N MET A 236 5.75 6.63 -6.26
CA MET A 236 5.68 5.78 -7.45
C MET A 236 4.26 5.66 -8.04
N ALA A 237 3.24 6.20 -7.38
CA ALA A 237 1.86 6.12 -7.83
C ALA A 237 1.64 6.63 -9.27
N PRO A 238 2.25 7.75 -9.73
CA PRO A 238 2.09 8.20 -11.11
C PRO A 238 2.59 7.19 -12.17
N LEU A 239 3.71 6.51 -11.90
CA LEU A 239 4.24 5.49 -12.80
C LEU A 239 3.36 4.23 -12.76
N SER A 240 2.90 3.81 -11.58
CA SER A 240 1.96 2.69 -11.43
C SER A 240 0.64 2.95 -12.17
N ILE A 241 0.09 4.17 -12.11
CA ILE A 241 -1.10 4.57 -12.88
C ILE A 241 -0.84 4.42 -14.39
N LEU A 242 0.27 4.91 -14.89
CA LEU A 242 0.62 4.77 -16.31
C LEU A 242 0.68 3.30 -16.72
N LEU A 243 1.48 2.48 -16.01
CA LEU A 243 1.70 1.07 -16.34
C LEU A 243 0.40 0.28 -16.35
N THR A 244 -0.43 0.47 -15.32
CA THR A 244 -1.72 -0.22 -15.20
C THR A 244 -2.74 0.28 -16.22
N ARG A 245 -2.73 1.57 -16.56
CA ARG A 245 -3.54 2.13 -17.66
C ARG A 245 -3.08 1.60 -19.02
N ALA A 246 -1.76 1.51 -19.26
CA ALA A 246 -1.22 0.90 -20.46
C ALA A 246 -1.61 -0.58 -20.58
N ALA A 247 -1.57 -1.33 -19.49
CA ALA A 247 -2.03 -2.72 -19.44
C ALA A 247 -3.53 -2.84 -19.76
N LEU A 248 -4.39 -1.99 -19.17
CA LEU A 248 -5.84 -1.96 -19.44
C LEU A 248 -6.19 -1.50 -20.86
N LEU A 249 -5.36 -0.67 -21.47
CA LEU A 249 -5.51 -0.31 -22.89
C LEU A 249 -5.29 -1.53 -23.79
N LEU A 250 -4.33 -2.40 -23.44
CA LEU A 250 -3.98 -3.59 -24.20
C LEU A 250 -4.92 -4.78 -23.90
N ASP A 251 -5.29 -4.97 -22.65
CA ASP A 251 -6.27 -5.97 -22.21
C ASP A 251 -7.30 -5.34 -21.25
N PRO A 252 -8.43 -4.84 -21.76
CA PRO A 252 -9.46 -4.21 -20.93
C PRO A 252 -10.13 -5.16 -19.91
N GLN A 253 -9.93 -6.47 -20.01
CA GLN A 253 -10.49 -7.46 -19.09
C GLN A 253 -9.53 -7.87 -17.98
N GLU A 254 -8.31 -7.33 -17.97
CA GLU A 254 -7.28 -7.68 -17.00
C GLU A 254 -7.63 -7.14 -15.59
N GLU A 255 -8.07 -8.06 -14.72
CA GLU A 255 -8.54 -7.71 -13.37
C GLU A 255 -7.40 -7.32 -12.42
N ARG A 256 -6.20 -7.91 -12.59
CA ARG A 256 -5.01 -7.53 -11.82
C ARG A 256 -4.61 -6.08 -12.10
N ALA A 257 -4.75 -5.64 -13.36
CA ALA A 257 -4.50 -4.25 -13.72
C ALA A 257 -5.44 -3.29 -12.98
N ARG A 258 -6.73 -3.66 -12.83
CA ARG A 258 -7.67 -2.86 -12.03
C ARG A 258 -7.30 -2.81 -10.56
N LEU A 259 -6.84 -3.94 -10.00
CA LEU A 259 -6.43 -4.01 -8.61
C LEU A 259 -5.25 -3.05 -8.33
N LEU A 260 -4.19 -3.15 -9.13
CA LEU A 260 -3.00 -2.32 -8.99
C LEU A 260 -3.28 -0.84 -9.33
N LEU A 261 -4.14 -0.57 -10.34
CA LEU A 261 -4.58 0.79 -10.65
C LEU A 261 -5.32 1.42 -9.48
N ALA A 262 -6.23 0.70 -8.86
CA ALA A 262 -6.99 1.21 -7.74
C ALA A 262 -6.08 1.51 -6.53
N GLU A 263 -5.09 0.68 -6.27
CA GLU A 263 -4.08 0.95 -5.24
C GLU A 263 -3.32 2.25 -5.54
N ALA A 264 -2.83 2.42 -6.77
CA ALA A 264 -2.10 3.61 -7.18
C ALA A 264 -2.97 4.88 -7.15
N LEU A 265 -4.24 4.79 -7.59
CA LEU A 265 -5.21 5.88 -7.49
C LEU A 265 -5.49 6.26 -6.03
N SER A 266 -5.66 5.28 -5.15
CA SER A 266 -5.85 5.51 -3.71
C SER A 266 -4.62 6.20 -3.09
N LYS A 267 -3.40 5.78 -3.44
CA LYS A 267 -2.15 6.42 -3.00
C LYS A 267 -2.02 7.87 -3.51
N SER A 268 -2.61 8.18 -4.67
CA SER A 268 -2.64 9.55 -5.23
C SER A 268 -3.81 10.41 -4.72
N GLY A 269 -4.61 9.91 -3.77
CA GLY A 269 -5.78 10.61 -3.22
C GLY A 269 -7.08 10.46 -4.02
N ALA A 270 -7.08 9.75 -5.16
CA ALA A 270 -8.25 9.55 -6.01
C ALA A 270 -9.12 8.37 -5.52
N THR A 271 -9.59 8.46 -4.27
CA THR A 271 -10.26 7.37 -3.56
C THR A 271 -11.53 6.88 -4.26
N ASP A 272 -12.43 7.78 -4.68
CA ASP A 272 -13.68 7.36 -5.31
C ASP A 272 -13.44 6.66 -6.66
N LEU A 273 -12.47 7.13 -7.44
CA LEU A 273 -12.09 6.46 -8.68
C LEU A 273 -11.42 5.10 -8.41
N ALA A 274 -10.66 4.97 -7.34
CA ALA A 274 -10.12 3.68 -6.89
C ALA A 274 -11.24 2.70 -6.55
N LEU A 275 -12.23 3.12 -5.77
CA LEU A 275 -13.40 2.30 -5.42
C LEU A 275 -14.20 1.89 -6.66
N GLN A 276 -14.43 2.83 -7.59
CA GLN A 276 -15.09 2.54 -8.86
C GLN A 276 -14.29 1.53 -9.70
N THR A 277 -12.97 1.66 -9.74
CA THR A 277 -12.07 0.74 -10.46
C THR A 277 -12.17 -0.68 -9.87
N LEU A 278 -12.19 -0.82 -8.54
CA LEU A 278 -12.35 -2.10 -7.84
C LEU A 278 -13.73 -2.73 -8.05
N ALA A 279 -14.78 -1.92 -8.19
CA ALA A 279 -16.12 -2.41 -8.50
C ALA A 279 -16.21 -3.10 -9.87
N GLY A 280 -15.28 -2.83 -10.78
CA GLY A 280 -15.14 -3.51 -12.07
C GLY A 280 -14.52 -4.92 -11.99
N ILE A 281 -14.04 -5.36 -10.83
CA ILE A 281 -13.49 -6.70 -10.60
C ILE A 281 -14.62 -7.65 -10.23
N ARG A 282 -14.67 -8.81 -10.89
CA ARG A 282 -15.75 -9.78 -10.72
C ARG A 282 -15.62 -10.57 -9.42
N ALA A 283 -16.75 -10.83 -8.77
CA ALA A 283 -16.80 -11.56 -7.53
C ALA A 283 -16.49 -13.08 -7.68
N ASP A 284 -16.54 -13.62 -8.90
CA ASP A 284 -16.30 -15.04 -9.20
C ASP A 284 -14.85 -15.32 -9.69
N GLY A 285 -13.98 -14.31 -9.66
CA GLY A 285 -12.59 -14.38 -10.11
C GLY A 285 -11.56 -14.47 -8.97
N PRO A 286 -10.30 -14.74 -9.31
CA PRO A 286 -9.21 -14.88 -8.33
C PRO A 286 -8.87 -13.58 -7.61
N PHE A 287 -9.27 -12.44 -8.16
CA PHE A 287 -8.97 -11.12 -7.62
C PHE A 287 -10.09 -10.53 -6.73
N ALA A 288 -11.20 -11.25 -6.55
CA ALA A 288 -12.36 -10.78 -5.79
C ALA A 288 -12.01 -10.41 -4.33
N ARG A 289 -11.21 -11.26 -3.66
CA ARG A 289 -10.76 -10.99 -2.29
C ARG A 289 -9.78 -9.82 -2.24
N GLY A 290 -8.86 -9.74 -3.20
CA GLY A 290 -7.95 -8.60 -3.34
C GLY A 290 -8.71 -7.29 -3.57
N ALA A 291 -9.78 -7.31 -4.34
CA ALA A 291 -10.65 -6.15 -4.54
C ALA A 291 -11.35 -5.71 -3.25
N ALA A 292 -11.85 -6.65 -2.44
CA ALA A 292 -12.44 -6.34 -1.14
C ALA A 292 -11.38 -5.72 -0.18
N ALA A 293 -10.20 -6.32 -0.08
CA ALA A 293 -9.10 -5.78 0.71
C ALA A 293 -8.66 -4.38 0.21
N GLY A 294 -8.59 -4.20 -1.12
CA GLY A 294 -8.29 -2.91 -1.75
C GLY A 294 -9.30 -1.81 -1.41
N ARG A 295 -10.62 -2.15 -1.37
CA ARG A 295 -11.65 -1.19 -0.94
C ARG A 295 -11.46 -0.78 0.52
N ILE A 296 -11.22 -1.74 1.40
CA ILE A 296 -10.95 -1.47 2.82
C ILE A 296 -9.73 -0.54 2.96
N SER A 297 -8.64 -0.84 2.28
CA SER A 297 -7.42 -0.03 2.32
C SER A 297 -7.65 1.39 1.78
N ALA A 298 -8.35 1.54 0.65
CA ALA A 298 -8.67 2.83 0.06
C ALA A 298 -9.54 3.69 0.98
N LEU A 299 -10.57 3.10 1.59
CA LEU A 299 -11.46 3.76 2.54
C LEU A 299 -10.72 4.15 3.83
N SER A 300 -9.87 3.27 4.34
CA SER A 300 -9.07 3.54 5.54
C SER A 300 -8.06 4.68 5.34
N ARG A 301 -7.41 4.73 4.15
CA ARG A 301 -6.49 5.83 3.80
C ARG A 301 -7.20 7.18 3.66
N ALA A 302 -8.45 7.17 3.17
CA ALA A 302 -9.29 8.35 3.04
C ALA A 302 -10.00 8.75 4.33
N ASP A 303 -9.69 8.10 5.46
CA ASP A 303 -10.33 8.26 6.77
C ASP A 303 -11.85 8.04 6.77
N ARG A 304 -12.36 7.24 5.81
CA ARG A 304 -13.76 6.82 5.71
C ARG A 304 -14.00 5.59 6.58
N LEU A 305 -13.70 5.71 7.87
CA LEU A 305 -13.67 4.60 8.83
C LEU A 305 -14.99 3.81 8.93
N PRO A 306 -16.20 4.44 8.94
CA PRO A 306 -17.46 3.68 8.99
C PRO A 306 -17.64 2.73 7.80
N GLU A 307 -17.27 3.17 6.60
CA GLU A 307 -17.37 2.38 5.37
C GLU A 307 -16.30 1.27 5.34
N ALA A 308 -15.06 1.58 5.73
CA ALA A 308 -14.00 0.58 5.86
C ALA A 308 -14.40 -0.53 6.85
N LEU A 309 -15.00 -0.18 7.99
CA LEU A 309 -15.50 -1.14 8.97
C LEU A 309 -16.61 -2.05 8.41
N ALA A 310 -17.53 -1.50 7.63
CA ALA A 310 -18.62 -2.28 7.03
C ALA A 310 -18.07 -3.33 6.04
N GLU A 311 -17.15 -2.93 5.16
CA GLU A 311 -16.49 -3.82 4.20
C GLU A 311 -15.63 -4.88 4.92
N ALA A 312 -14.82 -4.48 5.91
CA ALA A 312 -13.95 -5.38 6.67
C ALA A 312 -14.77 -6.40 7.48
N LYS A 313 -15.89 -5.97 8.08
CA LYS A 313 -16.83 -6.85 8.79
C LYS A 313 -17.37 -7.93 7.86
N ALA A 314 -17.79 -7.56 6.65
CA ALA A 314 -18.32 -8.50 5.68
C ALA A 314 -17.25 -9.53 5.26
N LEU A 315 -16.01 -9.08 5.02
CA LEU A 315 -14.90 -9.95 4.65
C LEU A 315 -14.49 -10.88 5.80
N ALA A 316 -14.39 -10.36 7.03
CA ALA A 316 -14.04 -11.14 8.23
C ALA A 316 -15.13 -12.11 8.70
N ALA A 317 -16.39 -11.93 8.26
CA ALA A 317 -17.51 -12.83 8.54
C ALA A 317 -17.62 -13.99 7.55
N ALA A 318 -16.89 -13.96 6.44
CA ALA A 318 -16.89 -15.05 5.46
C ALA A 318 -16.38 -16.36 6.08
N GLY A 319 -17.02 -17.50 5.77
CA GLY A 319 -16.66 -18.79 6.36
C GLY A 319 -15.21 -19.23 6.10
N ASN A 320 -14.60 -18.72 5.02
CA ASN A 320 -13.21 -18.94 4.66
C ASN A 320 -12.31 -17.71 4.93
N ALA A 321 -12.73 -16.79 5.81
CA ALA A 321 -11.92 -15.65 6.18
C ALA A 321 -10.56 -16.06 6.77
N SER A 322 -9.49 -15.49 6.26
CA SER A 322 -8.13 -15.71 6.78
C SER A 322 -7.91 -15.00 8.12
N ALA A 323 -6.87 -15.39 8.86
CA ALA A 323 -6.44 -14.68 10.06
C ALA A 323 -6.18 -13.20 9.77
N GLN A 324 -5.48 -12.89 8.67
CA GLN A 324 -5.17 -11.51 8.26
C GLN A 324 -6.41 -10.65 8.03
N GLU A 325 -7.45 -11.18 7.36
CA GLU A 325 -8.69 -10.42 7.12
C GLU A 325 -9.44 -10.12 8.41
N VAL A 326 -9.41 -11.05 9.37
CA VAL A 326 -10.00 -10.84 10.70
C VAL A 326 -9.15 -9.84 11.50
N THR A 327 -7.82 -9.87 11.36
CA THR A 327 -6.90 -8.90 11.99
C THR A 327 -7.18 -7.48 11.51
N VAL A 328 -7.26 -7.27 10.19
CA VAL A 328 -7.59 -5.95 9.61
C VAL A 328 -8.93 -5.41 10.14
N TYR A 329 -9.93 -6.28 10.30
CA TYR A 329 -11.19 -5.86 10.93
C TYR A 329 -11.00 -5.47 12.40
N GLY A 330 -10.18 -6.19 13.14
CA GLY A 330 -9.81 -5.86 14.52
C GLY A 330 -9.08 -4.52 14.64
N GLU A 331 -8.14 -4.24 13.75
CA GLU A 331 -7.40 -2.97 13.69
C GLU A 331 -8.33 -1.77 13.43
N LEU A 332 -9.28 -1.92 12.51
CA LEU A 332 -10.27 -0.88 12.25
C LEU A 332 -11.23 -0.68 13.43
N LEU A 333 -11.59 -1.75 14.14
CA LEU A 333 -12.36 -1.65 15.38
C LEU A 333 -11.57 -0.94 16.47
N PHE A 334 -10.26 -1.23 16.58
CA PHE A 334 -9.37 -0.56 17.52
C PHE A 334 -9.25 0.94 17.20
N LYS A 335 -9.07 1.29 15.93
CA LYS A 335 -9.08 2.70 15.44
C LYS A 335 -10.42 3.40 15.74
N ALA A 336 -11.53 2.66 15.72
CA ALA A 336 -12.86 3.17 16.06
C ALA A 336 -13.14 3.14 17.58
N GLU A 337 -12.12 2.88 18.42
CA GLU A 337 -12.20 2.78 19.89
C GLU A 337 -13.16 1.70 20.41
N ARG A 338 -13.56 0.79 19.54
CA ARG A 338 -14.38 -0.37 19.86
C ARG A 338 -13.52 -1.51 20.41
N TYR A 339 -12.80 -1.25 21.48
CA TYR A 339 -11.73 -2.11 21.98
C TYR A 339 -12.20 -3.51 22.36
N GLY A 340 -13.40 -3.65 22.94
CA GLY A 340 -13.98 -4.96 23.26
C GLY A 340 -14.20 -5.84 22.03
N ASP A 341 -14.79 -5.24 20.98
CA ASP A 341 -15.02 -5.91 19.69
C ASP A 341 -13.69 -6.23 18.97
N ALA A 342 -12.71 -5.30 19.07
CA ALA A 342 -11.37 -5.50 18.55
C ALA A 342 -10.67 -6.71 19.19
N ALA A 343 -10.74 -6.82 20.52
CA ALA A 343 -10.19 -7.95 21.24
C ALA A 343 -10.83 -9.29 20.80
N GLU A 344 -12.16 -9.33 20.60
CA GLU A 344 -12.85 -10.51 20.09
C GLU A 344 -12.38 -10.86 18.66
N ALA A 345 -12.18 -9.85 17.82
CA ALA A 345 -11.69 -10.06 16.44
C ALA A 345 -10.27 -10.61 16.46
N PHE A 346 -9.34 -10.02 17.23
CA PHE A 346 -7.97 -10.52 17.35
C PHE A 346 -7.91 -11.91 17.97
N GLY A 347 -8.75 -12.21 18.96
CA GLY A 347 -8.87 -13.56 19.53
C GLY A 347 -9.32 -14.61 18.47
N ARG A 348 -10.26 -14.25 17.59
CA ARG A 348 -10.66 -15.10 16.46
C ARG A 348 -9.53 -15.26 15.43
N ALA A 349 -8.75 -14.19 15.19
CA ALA A 349 -7.62 -14.24 14.26
C ALA A 349 -6.53 -15.19 14.80
N LEU A 350 -6.22 -15.14 16.10
CA LEU A 350 -5.32 -16.08 16.77
C LEU A 350 -5.77 -17.53 16.60
N GLY A 351 -7.08 -17.81 16.77
CA GLY A 351 -7.63 -19.14 16.57
C GLY A 351 -7.59 -19.65 15.11
N LYS A 352 -7.29 -18.77 14.13
CA LYS A 352 -7.14 -19.09 12.71
C LYS A 352 -5.70 -19.12 12.24
N SER A 353 -4.78 -18.64 13.05
CA SER A 353 -3.35 -18.59 12.73
C SER A 353 -2.69 -19.94 12.96
N ASP A 354 -1.68 -20.25 12.16
CA ASP A 354 -0.83 -21.40 12.40
C ASP A 354 0.08 -21.12 13.61
N GLY A 355 0.05 -22.02 14.59
CA GLY A 355 0.83 -21.88 15.82
C GLY A 355 0.34 -20.73 16.73
N ASP A 356 1.26 -19.94 17.24
CA ASP A 356 1.00 -18.88 18.24
C ASP A 356 0.55 -17.52 17.65
N GLY A 357 0.33 -17.41 16.34
CA GLY A 357 -0.15 -16.21 15.67
C GLY A 357 0.86 -15.05 15.55
N GLY A 358 2.12 -15.27 15.97
CA GLY A 358 3.16 -14.24 15.96
C GLY A 358 3.03 -13.21 17.09
N TRP A 359 4.08 -12.40 17.27
CA TRP A 359 4.11 -11.39 18.33
C TRP A 359 3.12 -10.25 18.09
N GLU A 360 2.99 -9.79 16.84
CA GLU A 360 2.11 -8.68 16.45
C GLU A 360 0.66 -8.92 16.82
N LEU A 361 0.14 -10.10 16.48
CA LEU A 361 -1.26 -10.43 16.76
C LEU A 361 -1.53 -10.60 18.26
N ASN A 362 -0.56 -11.18 19.02
CA ASN A 362 -0.65 -11.26 20.47
C ASN A 362 -0.58 -9.86 21.12
N TYR A 363 0.26 -8.97 20.59
CA TYR A 363 0.34 -7.57 21.01
C TYR A 363 -0.99 -6.84 20.77
N LEU A 364 -1.53 -6.89 19.53
CA LEU A 364 -2.80 -6.25 19.19
C LEU A 364 -3.97 -6.77 20.05
N HIS A 365 -4.01 -8.08 20.28
CA HIS A 365 -5.02 -8.69 21.16
C HIS A 365 -4.88 -8.20 22.59
N GLY A 366 -3.67 -8.21 23.14
CA GLY A 366 -3.38 -7.74 24.49
C GLY A 366 -3.67 -6.25 24.66
N ALA A 367 -3.28 -5.42 23.69
CA ALA A 367 -3.56 -3.99 23.69
C ALA A 367 -5.07 -3.68 23.64
N ALA A 368 -5.82 -4.43 22.84
CA ALA A 368 -7.27 -4.27 22.76
C ALA A 368 -7.97 -4.69 24.06
N LEU A 369 -7.53 -5.77 24.69
CA LEU A 369 -8.01 -6.21 25.99
C LEU A 369 -7.69 -5.19 27.10
N ASP A 370 -6.49 -4.64 27.09
CA ASP A 370 -6.04 -3.62 28.03
C ASP A 370 -6.90 -2.36 27.92
N ARG A 371 -7.10 -1.84 26.70
CA ARG A 371 -7.97 -0.69 26.45
C ARG A 371 -9.44 -0.97 26.76
N ALA A 372 -9.87 -2.23 26.66
CA ALA A 372 -11.21 -2.65 27.07
C ALA A 372 -11.35 -2.84 28.61
N GLY A 373 -10.31 -2.55 29.39
CA GLY A 373 -10.31 -2.70 30.86
C GLY A 373 -10.21 -4.16 31.34
N LYS A 374 -9.87 -5.10 30.47
CA LYS A 374 -9.78 -6.54 30.76
C LYS A 374 -8.33 -6.96 31.06
N TRP A 375 -7.71 -6.33 32.06
CA TRP A 375 -6.29 -6.50 32.38
C TRP A 375 -5.86 -7.95 32.61
N ASP A 376 -6.64 -8.73 33.35
CA ASP A 376 -6.30 -10.12 33.66
C ASP A 376 -6.16 -11.00 32.42
N ALA A 377 -6.88 -10.64 31.35
CA ALA A 377 -6.76 -11.29 30.05
C ALA A 377 -5.69 -10.63 29.15
N ALA A 378 -5.46 -9.33 29.31
CA ALA A 378 -4.47 -8.58 28.52
C ALA A 378 -3.04 -8.99 28.87
N LEU A 379 -2.74 -9.13 30.17
CA LEU A 379 -1.39 -9.42 30.68
C LEU A 379 -0.75 -10.66 30.02
N PRO A 380 -1.37 -11.84 29.98
CA PRO A 380 -0.77 -13.02 29.36
C PRO A 380 -0.57 -12.85 27.86
N ALA A 381 -1.44 -12.13 27.15
CA ALA A 381 -1.30 -11.86 25.72
C ALA A 381 -0.10 -10.93 25.45
N LEU A 382 0.05 -9.84 26.21
CA LEU A 382 1.19 -8.93 26.10
C LEU A 382 2.51 -9.60 26.48
N GLN A 383 2.51 -10.42 27.55
CA GLN A 383 3.68 -11.22 27.90
C GLN A 383 4.06 -12.21 26.79
N ARG A 384 3.06 -12.81 26.11
CA ARG A 384 3.32 -13.69 24.99
C ARG A 384 3.94 -12.94 23.81
N ALA A 385 3.48 -11.73 23.49
CA ALA A 385 4.08 -10.89 22.48
C ALA A 385 5.57 -10.63 22.78
N VAL A 386 5.90 -10.21 24.00
CA VAL A 386 7.30 -9.99 24.44
C VAL A 386 8.14 -11.27 24.41
N GLN A 387 7.56 -12.44 24.72
CA GLN A 387 8.28 -13.72 24.63
C GLN A 387 8.61 -14.09 23.18
N LEU A 388 7.68 -13.84 22.25
CA LEU A 388 7.86 -14.16 20.82
C LEU A 388 8.84 -13.20 20.14
N ALA A 389 8.83 -11.93 20.50
CA ALA A 389 9.72 -10.91 20.00
C ALA A 389 10.33 -10.08 21.15
N PRO A 390 11.39 -10.60 21.79
CA PRO A 390 11.94 -9.98 22.98
C PRO A 390 12.55 -8.59 22.75
N ASP A 391 12.96 -8.26 21.53
CA ASP A 391 13.56 -6.98 21.16
C ASP A 391 12.61 -6.10 20.35
N GLU A 392 11.28 -6.30 20.50
CA GLU A 392 10.28 -5.45 19.84
C GLU A 392 9.89 -4.29 20.76
N PRO A 393 10.27 -3.04 20.40
CA PRO A 393 10.08 -1.89 21.28
C PRO A 393 8.62 -1.60 21.60
N GLU A 394 7.71 -1.79 20.63
CA GLU A 394 6.27 -1.55 20.80
C GLU A 394 5.66 -2.46 21.88
N ALA A 395 5.96 -3.75 21.81
CA ALA A 395 5.47 -4.74 22.77
C ALA A 395 6.05 -4.48 24.20
N LEU A 396 7.35 -4.17 24.27
CA LEU A 396 8.03 -3.84 25.52
C LEU A 396 7.44 -2.56 26.15
N THR A 397 7.23 -1.51 25.34
CA THR A 397 6.72 -0.22 25.83
C THR A 397 5.28 -0.36 26.30
N TRP A 398 4.42 -1.04 25.54
CA TRP A 398 3.01 -1.21 25.96
C TRP A 398 2.90 -1.98 27.28
N LEU A 399 3.54 -3.15 27.36
CA LEU A 399 3.49 -3.97 28.57
C LEU A 399 4.06 -3.22 29.80
N GLY A 400 5.22 -2.58 29.62
CA GLY A 400 5.87 -1.83 30.70
C GLY A 400 5.03 -0.63 31.16
N ASN A 401 4.44 0.11 30.22
CA ASN A 401 3.56 1.25 30.52
C ASN A 401 2.28 0.79 31.24
N ALA A 402 1.62 -0.24 30.72
CA ALA A 402 0.38 -0.77 31.30
C ALA A 402 0.59 -1.31 32.74
N GLN A 403 1.74 -1.91 33.02
CA GLN A 403 2.12 -2.33 34.38
C GLN A 403 2.41 -1.12 35.30
N ALA A 404 3.15 -0.13 34.79
CA ALA A 404 3.50 1.08 35.53
C ALA A 404 2.26 1.91 35.90
N GLU A 405 1.32 2.09 35.00
CA GLU A 405 0.06 2.80 35.24
C GLU A 405 -0.79 2.16 36.34
N ARG A 406 -0.73 0.85 36.44
CA ARG A 406 -1.46 0.08 37.50
C ARG A 406 -0.68 -0.13 38.78
N GLY A 407 0.59 0.28 38.83
CA GLY A 407 1.48 0.03 39.95
C GLY A 407 1.76 -1.47 40.18
N VAL A 408 1.69 -2.28 39.11
CA VAL A 408 1.90 -3.73 39.16
C VAL A 408 3.28 -4.05 38.62
N ASP A 409 4.08 -4.81 39.37
CA ASP A 409 5.44 -5.23 38.97
C ASP A 409 6.29 -4.06 38.43
N LEU A 410 6.37 -2.98 39.18
CA LEU A 410 7.14 -1.78 38.80
C LEU A 410 8.60 -2.09 38.42
N PRO A 411 9.33 -2.99 39.11
CA PRO A 411 10.67 -3.38 38.70
C PRO A 411 10.68 -4.05 37.30
N GLY A 412 9.71 -4.93 37.03
CA GLY A 412 9.57 -5.58 35.73
C GLY A 412 9.23 -4.55 34.63
N ALA A 413 8.31 -3.62 34.92
CA ALA A 413 7.96 -2.52 34.01
C ALA A 413 9.17 -1.65 33.64
N GLN A 414 9.98 -1.24 34.65
CA GLN A 414 11.21 -0.50 34.43
C GLN A 414 12.20 -1.27 33.56
N ALA A 415 12.39 -2.57 33.81
CA ALA A 415 13.30 -3.40 33.04
C ALA A 415 12.89 -3.52 31.56
N LEU A 416 11.58 -3.66 31.27
CA LEU A 416 11.03 -3.66 29.91
C LEU A 416 11.27 -2.32 29.21
N LEU A 417 10.94 -1.21 29.88
CA LEU A 417 11.07 0.14 29.34
C LEU A 417 12.53 0.57 29.16
N GLU A 418 13.43 0.17 30.07
CA GLU A 418 14.88 0.35 29.89
C GLU A 418 15.40 -0.41 28.65
N ARG A 419 14.85 -1.61 28.38
CA ARG A 419 15.18 -2.36 27.17
C ARG A 419 14.66 -1.66 25.93
N ALA A 420 13.39 -1.20 25.92
CA ALA A 420 12.81 -0.44 24.84
C ALA A 420 13.63 0.84 24.55
N ARG A 421 14.07 1.57 25.59
CA ARG A 421 14.91 2.75 25.45
C ARG A 421 16.27 2.47 24.83
N ARG A 422 16.88 1.32 25.10
CA ARG A 422 18.14 0.94 24.42
C ARG A 422 17.96 0.69 22.94
N LEU A 423 16.78 0.21 22.51
CA LEU A 423 16.44 -0.04 21.12
C LEU A 423 16.03 1.25 20.38
N LYS A 424 15.30 2.14 21.08
CA LYS A 424 14.84 3.44 20.57
C LYS A 424 15.25 4.59 21.51
N PRO A 425 16.52 5.02 21.53
CA PRO A 425 17.05 5.94 22.54
C PRO A 425 16.55 7.39 22.45
N GLU A 426 16.01 7.79 21.28
CA GLU A 426 15.49 9.14 21.02
C GLU A 426 13.97 9.13 20.78
N ASP A 427 13.27 8.05 21.12
CA ASP A 427 11.81 7.97 21.02
C ASP A 427 11.16 8.63 22.23
N PRO A 428 10.39 9.73 22.06
CA PRO A 428 9.80 10.46 23.18
C PRO A 428 8.77 9.64 23.96
N GLU A 429 8.03 8.73 23.31
CA GLU A 429 7.01 7.89 23.94
C GLU A 429 7.67 6.86 24.87
N VAL A 430 8.75 6.23 24.41
CA VAL A 430 9.52 5.26 25.21
C VAL A 430 10.14 5.94 26.43
N ILE A 431 10.71 7.13 26.24
CA ILE A 431 11.36 7.90 27.31
C ILE A 431 10.33 8.39 28.33
N ASP A 432 9.19 8.88 27.87
CA ASP A 432 8.07 9.30 28.73
C ASP A 432 7.55 8.13 29.57
N SER A 433 7.30 6.98 28.94
CA SER A 433 6.84 5.75 29.61
C SER A 433 7.81 5.31 30.72
N LEU A 434 9.12 5.36 30.45
CA LEU A 434 10.14 5.05 31.46
C LEU A 434 10.16 6.07 32.59
N GLY A 435 10.05 7.37 32.26
CA GLY A 435 9.93 8.44 33.26
C GLY A 435 8.72 8.23 34.17
N ARG A 436 7.59 7.84 33.58
CA ARG A 436 6.36 7.50 34.32
C ARG A 436 6.53 6.27 35.21
N ALA A 437 7.22 5.24 34.76
CA ALA A 437 7.48 4.06 35.57
C ALA A 437 8.33 4.40 36.82
N TYR A 438 9.37 5.23 36.67
CA TYR A 438 10.13 5.73 37.84
C TYR A 438 9.32 6.67 38.72
N TYR A 439 8.44 7.51 38.15
CA TYR A 439 7.53 8.35 38.92
C TYR A 439 6.57 7.52 39.76
N ALA A 440 5.99 6.47 39.18
CA ALA A 440 5.09 5.54 39.88
C ALA A 440 5.77 4.80 41.04
N ASP A 441 7.05 4.46 40.88
CA ASP A 441 7.89 3.83 41.92
C ASP A 441 8.40 4.83 42.97
N GLY A 442 8.18 6.12 42.78
CA GLY A 442 8.64 7.18 43.68
C GLY A 442 10.09 7.61 43.47
N ASP A 443 10.82 7.08 42.48
CA ASP A 443 12.18 7.51 42.13
C ASP A 443 12.12 8.78 41.27
N LEU A 444 11.78 9.90 41.91
CA LEU A 444 11.61 11.19 41.28
C LEU A 444 12.94 11.73 40.68
N GLN A 445 14.08 11.28 41.24
CA GLN A 445 15.41 11.68 40.75
C GLN A 445 15.71 11.09 39.35
N LYS A 446 15.32 9.85 39.12
CA LYS A 446 15.44 9.23 37.76
C LYS A 446 14.32 9.67 36.83
N ALA A 447 13.11 9.89 37.32
CA ALA A 447 11.97 10.32 36.51
C ALA A 447 12.19 11.70 35.88
N LEU A 448 12.74 12.68 36.64
CA LEU A 448 12.84 14.07 36.20
C LEU A 448 13.62 14.23 34.88
N PRO A 449 14.86 13.77 34.74
CA PRO A 449 15.62 13.96 33.52
C PRO A 449 15.01 13.25 32.30
N LEU A 450 14.27 12.15 32.52
CA LEU A 450 13.59 11.42 31.45
C LEU A 450 12.38 12.21 30.95
N LEU A 451 11.51 12.68 31.84
CA LEU A 451 10.33 13.46 31.43
C LEU A 451 10.72 14.82 30.81
N GLU A 452 11.77 15.49 31.34
CA GLU A 452 12.32 16.68 30.69
C GLU A 452 12.87 16.39 29.30
N LYS A 453 13.54 15.22 29.10
CA LYS A 453 14.03 14.81 27.78
C LYS A 453 12.88 14.44 26.82
N ALA A 454 11.83 13.76 27.28
CA ALA A 454 10.66 13.46 26.49
C ALA A 454 9.99 14.72 25.93
N VAL A 455 9.78 15.75 26.78
CA VAL A 455 9.25 17.06 26.38
C VAL A 455 10.20 17.79 25.46
N GLN A 456 11.53 17.67 25.64
CA GLN A 456 12.50 18.26 24.72
C GLN A 456 12.41 17.66 23.30
N LEU A 457 12.13 16.36 23.20
CA LEU A 457 12.00 15.65 21.93
C LEU A 457 10.60 15.85 21.27
N ASP A 458 9.57 15.98 22.10
CA ASP A 458 8.20 16.27 21.67
C ASP A 458 7.59 17.43 22.48
N PRO A 459 7.94 18.69 22.15
CA PRO A 459 7.48 19.87 22.90
C PRO A 459 5.97 20.09 22.83
N GLY A 460 5.31 19.58 21.77
CA GLY A 460 3.86 19.69 21.54
C GLY A 460 3.06 18.51 22.10
N GLY A 461 3.71 17.46 22.57
CA GLY A 461 3.04 16.25 23.03
C GLY A 461 2.21 16.48 24.29
N THR A 462 0.94 16.12 24.26
CA THR A 462 0.02 16.24 25.41
C THR A 462 0.52 15.43 26.60
N ARG A 463 0.79 14.12 26.41
CA ARG A 463 1.21 13.21 27.47
C ARG A 463 2.55 13.59 28.11
N PRO A 464 3.65 13.79 27.37
CA PRO A 464 4.93 14.17 27.96
C PRO A 464 4.82 15.44 28.82
N ASN A 465 4.12 16.46 28.32
CA ASN A 465 3.93 17.71 29.06
C ASN A 465 3.05 17.53 30.33
N GLU A 466 1.99 16.71 30.24
CA GLU A 466 1.15 16.39 31.40
C GLU A 466 1.94 15.66 32.47
N HIS A 467 2.71 14.63 32.11
CA HIS A 467 3.50 13.83 33.03
C HIS A 467 4.63 14.64 33.67
N LEU A 468 5.29 15.50 32.91
CA LEU A 468 6.29 16.43 33.47
C LEU A 468 5.64 17.41 34.43
N GLY A 469 4.46 17.92 34.13
CA GLY A 469 3.68 18.78 35.02
C GLY A 469 3.34 18.09 36.33
N ASP A 470 2.90 16.82 36.29
CA ASP A 470 2.61 16.01 37.45
C ASP A 470 3.86 15.83 38.32
N LEU A 471 5.00 15.54 37.73
CA LEU A 471 6.28 15.42 38.42
C LEU A 471 6.71 16.75 39.06
N TYR A 472 6.69 17.87 38.31
CA TYR A 472 7.03 19.18 38.86
C TYR A 472 6.14 19.55 40.06
N TRP A 473 4.83 19.23 39.95
CA TRP A 473 3.92 19.45 41.07
C TRP A 473 4.32 18.63 42.32
N LYS A 474 4.67 17.37 42.10
CA LYS A 474 5.08 16.45 43.18
C LYS A 474 6.35 16.90 43.90
N ILE A 475 7.31 17.49 43.19
CA ILE A 475 8.56 18.03 43.76
C ILE A 475 8.48 19.50 44.22
N GLY A 476 7.27 20.10 44.19
CA GLY A 476 7.02 21.45 44.69
C GLY A 476 7.26 22.58 43.69
N ARG A 477 7.66 22.29 42.45
CA ARG A 477 7.90 23.27 41.36
C ARG A 477 6.55 23.65 40.71
N ARG A 478 5.71 24.36 41.50
CA ARG A 478 4.30 24.64 41.15
C ARG A 478 4.10 25.47 39.90
N MET A 479 5.01 26.42 39.65
CA MET A 479 4.92 27.29 38.47
C MET A 479 5.25 26.51 37.20
N GLU A 480 6.31 25.76 37.21
CA GLU A 480 6.73 24.92 36.10
C GLU A 480 5.68 23.84 35.78
N ALA A 481 5.07 23.24 36.83
CA ALA A 481 3.97 22.32 36.64
C ALA A 481 2.81 22.93 35.86
N ARG A 482 2.41 24.14 36.20
CA ARG A 482 1.34 24.85 35.47
C ARG A 482 1.73 25.21 34.04
N TYR A 483 3.02 25.55 33.77
CA TYR A 483 3.48 25.76 32.42
C TYR A 483 3.45 24.49 31.58
N ALA A 484 3.88 23.35 32.11
CA ALA A 484 3.84 22.06 31.44
C ALA A 484 2.39 21.63 31.16
N TRP A 485 1.49 21.72 32.15
CA TRP A 485 0.06 21.43 31.92
C TRP A 485 -0.61 22.36 30.90
N ARG A 486 -0.22 23.65 30.81
CA ARG A 486 -0.72 24.54 29.75
C ARG A 486 -0.22 24.13 28.37
N ALA A 487 1.03 23.69 28.27
CA ALA A 487 1.55 23.14 27.02
C ALA A 487 0.78 21.87 26.59
N ALA A 488 0.49 20.99 27.55
CA ALA A 488 -0.31 19.81 27.32
C ALA A 488 -1.75 20.15 26.86
N GLU A 489 -2.39 21.18 27.46
CA GLU A 489 -3.76 21.59 27.13
C GLU A 489 -3.92 22.05 25.67
N VAL A 490 -2.88 22.70 25.10
CA VAL A 490 -2.92 23.25 23.74
C VAL A 490 -3.20 22.18 22.67
N ALA A 491 -2.63 20.98 22.85
CA ALA A 491 -2.76 19.87 21.89
C ALA A 491 -3.70 18.75 22.38
N ALA A 492 -4.34 18.96 23.53
CA ALA A 492 -5.20 17.94 24.16
C ALA A 492 -6.52 17.78 23.41
N GLU A 493 -6.95 16.54 23.22
CA GLU A 493 -8.31 16.21 22.82
C GLU A 493 -9.31 16.49 23.97
N ALA A 494 -10.61 16.49 23.68
CA ALA A 494 -11.63 16.99 24.58
C ALA A 494 -11.59 16.36 26.01
N GLU A 495 -11.38 15.04 26.10
CA GLU A 495 -11.34 14.32 27.39
C GLU A 495 -10.09 14.67 28.18
N ASP A 496 -8.94 14.66 27.54
CA ASP A 496 -7.64 15.03 28.15
C ASP A 496 -7.64 16.50 28.57
N ALA A 497 -8.22 17.38 27.73
CA ALA A 497 -8.32 18.81 28.02
C ALA A 497 -9.08 19.08 29.33
N GLU A 498 -10.20 18.41 29.60
CA GLU A 498 -10.94 18.59 30.85
C GLU A 498 -10.15 18.09 32.07
N ARG A 499 -9.44 16.97 31.96
CA ARG A 499 -8.57 16.46 33.01
C ARG A 499 -7.42 17.42 33.32
N ILE A 500 -6.77 17.95 32.27
CA ILE A 500 -5.67 18.90 32.40
C ILE A 500 -6.15 20.24 32.99
N LYS A 501 -7.32 20.75 32.58
CA LYS A 501 -7.93 21.93 33.21
C LYS A 501 -8.19 21.74 34.70
N GLY A 502 -8.62 20.56 35.10
CA GLY A 502 -8.76 20.20 36.52
C GLY A 502 -7.45 20.34 37.29
N LYS A 503 -6.32 19.85 36.71
CA LYS A 503 -4.98 19.98 37.29
C LYS A 503 -4.52 21.45 37.33
N LEU A 504 -4.78 22.23 36.32
CA LEU A 504 -4.44 23.66 36.26
C LEU A 504 -5.17 24.47 37.35
N ALA A 505 -6.43 24.16 37.58
CA ALA A 505 -7.24 24.84 38.59
C ALA A 505 -6.87 24.44 40.02
N ASN A 506 -6.77 23.14 40.28
CA ASN A 506 -6.72 22.58 41.62
C ASN A 506 -5.36 21.98 42.03
N GLY A 507 -4.47 21.76 41.05
CA GLY A 507 -3.26 20.99 41.24
C GLY A 507 -3.54 19.48 41.27
N LEU A 508 -2.56 18.70 41.72
CA LEU A 508 -2.76 17.29 42.04
C LEU A 508 -3.26 17.18 43.47
N ASN A 509 -4.33 16.45 43.69
CA ASN A 509 -4.86 16.15 45.06
C ASN A 509 -3.94 15.18 45.81
#